data_e7a0ec4bd2c00c0f29e3d4e999d9b8c1
#
_entry.id   e7a0ec4bd2c00c0f29e3d4e999d9b8c1
#
_cell.length_a   1.000
_cell.length_b   1.000
_cell.length_c   1.000
_cell.angle_alpha   90.00
_cell.angle_beta   90.00
_cell.angle_gamma   90.00
#
_symmetry.space_group_name_H-M   'P 1'
#
loop_
_entity.id
_entity.type
_entity.pdbx_description
1 polymer ?
#
loop_
_entity_poly.entity_id
_entity_poly.type
_entity_poly.pdbx_seq_one_letter_code
_entity_poly.pdbx_strand_id
1 'polypeptide(L)'
;MKFLDEAKVYIRSGDGGAGAVSFRREKFIEFGGPDGGDGGRGGDVWIEAVNGLNTLIDYRYQQHYKAGTGIHGMGRNRTGANGASVTMKVPVGTQVFEEDNETLIVDLTEEGQRFRLAAGGNGGFGNAYFKSSTNQAPDWANPGLPGDEKTIWLRLKLIADAGLVGLPNAGKSTFLATVTRARPKIANYPFTTLHPNLGVATIDGREFVLADIPGLIEGAHEGVGIGDRFLGHVERTRVLLHLVSAQEEHVGKAYKTVKHELEAYGGGLEDKPEIVALSQIDVLDEKELKKKAKELQKACGSPPLLLSAAGHMGVTEALRALRDVIVASSEKTALPDRSLPAADADDATDAEDEG
;
A
#
# COMPACT_ATOMS: atom_id res chain seq x y z
N MET A 1 14.22 5.39 -13.64
CA MET A 1 13.52 5.66 -12.36
C MET A 1 14.35 5.11 -11.23
N LYS A 2 14.50 5.84 -10.14
CA LYS A 2 15.11 5.30 -8.91
C LYS A 2 13.96 4.70 -8.11
N PHE A 3 14.03 3.42 -7.76
CA PHE A 3 13.09 2.78 -6.85
C PHE A 3 13.45 3.15 -5.41
N LEU A 4 12.47 3.45 -4.59
CA LEU A 4 12.59 3.62 -3.16
C LEU A 4 11.46 2.82 -2.51
N ASP A 5 11.81 1.92 -1.62
CA ASP A 5 10.92 1.00 -0.91
C ASP A 5 10.78 1.30 0.57
N GLU A 6 11.69 2.10 1.11
CA GLU A 6 11.63 2.62 2.47
C GLU A 6 11.82 4.13 2.49
N ALA A 7 10.98 4.84 3.25
CA ALA A 7 11.10 6.27 3.42
C ALA A 7 10.77 6.69 4.86
N LYS A 8 11.63 7.53 5.45
CA LYS A 8 11.35 8.19 6.73
C LYS A 8 10.63 9.49 6.44
N VAL A 9 9.46 9.71 7.07
CA VAL A 9 8.59 10.85 6.83
C VAL A 9 8.18 11.46 8.15
N TYR A 10 8.28 12.79 8.22
CA TYR A 10 7.77 13.58 9.32
C TYR A 10 6.35 14.05 9.00
N ILE A 11 5.42 13.82 9.92
CA ILE A 11 4.02 14.22 9.81
C ILE A 11 3.66 15.11 10.97
N ARG A 12 2.88 16.16 10.71
CA ARG A 12 2.29 17.01 11.73
C ARG A 12 0.87 17.37 11.33
N SER A 13 -0.09 17.10 12.19
CA SER A 13 -1.45 17.59 12.04
C SER A 13 -1.54 19.07 12.42
N GLY A 14 -2.65 19.70 12.07
CA GLY A 14 -2.86 21.11 12.39
C GLY A 14 -3.22 21.33 13.86
N ASP A 15 -2.75 22.41 14.42
CA ASP A 15 -3.18 22.87 15.74
C ASP A 15 -4.62 23.41 15.65
N GLY A 16 -5.40 23.33 16.72
CA GLY A 16 -6.70 23.99 16.82
C GLY A 16 -6.55 25.51 16.96
N GLY A 17 -7.48 26.27 16.37
CA GLY A 17 -7.56 27.69 16.55
C GLY A 17 -8.01 28.05 17.98
N ALA A 18 -7.55 29.16 18.53
CA ALA A 18 -8.04 29.66 19.84
C ALA A 18 -9.47 30.17 19.73
N GLY A 19 -10.26 30.03 20.81
CA GLY A 19 -11.52 30.71 20.97
C GLY A 19 -11.34 32.22 21.10
N ALA A 20 -12.37 32.98 20.76
CA ALA A 20 -12.35 34.43 20.86
C ALA A 20 -12.95 34.92 22.20
N VAL A 21 -12.38 35.99 22.73
CA VAL A 21 -13.02 36.80 23.76
C VAL A 21 -13.60 38.03 23.09
N SER A 22 -14.92 38.12 23.03
CA SER A 22 -15.62 39.23 22.40
C SER A 22 -16.94 39.49 23.12
N PHE A 23 -17.37 40.77 23.11
CA PHE A 23 -18.62 41.22 23.69
C PHE A 23 -19.42 41.97 22.61
N ARG A 24 -20.70 41.73 22.55
CA ARG A 24 -21.63 42.40 21.64
C ARG A 24 -21.64 43.90 21.91
N ARG A 25 -21.38 44.68 20.86
CA ARG A 25 -21.44 46.15 20.92
C ARG A 25 -22.37 46.63 19.82
N GLU A 26 -23.51 47.17 20.23
CA GLU A 26 -24.50 47.76 19.32
C GLU A 26 -24.99 49.07 19.84
N LYS A 27 -25.55 49.91 18.93
CA LYS A 27 -26.14 51.17 19.29
C LYS A 27 -27.31 50.92 20.25
N PHE A 28 -27.35 51.62 21.38
CA PHE A 28 -28.35 51.49 22.46
C PHE A 28 -28.25 50.21 23.32
N ILE A 29 -27.21 49.41 23.18
CA ILE A 29 -26.91 48.31 24.10
C ILE A 29 -25.61 48.63 24.85
N GLU A 30 -25.73 49.03 26.09
CA GLU A 30 -24.59 49.46 26.91
C GLU A 30 -23.76 48.26 27.39
N PHE A 31 -24.44 47.18 27.76
CA PHE A 31 -23.84 45.93 28.23
C PHE A 31 -24.28 44.75 27.34
N GLY A 32 -23.55 44.52 26.24
CA GLY A 32 -23.77 43.35 25.41
C GLY A 32 -23.13 42.12 26.06
N GLY A 33 -23.81 40.96 25.99
CA GLY A 33 -23.27 39.70 26.49
C GLY A 33 -22.05 39.21 25.71
N PRO A 34 -21.37 38.15 26.17
CA PRO A 34 -20.26 37.53 25.46
C PRO A 34 -20.75 36.99 24.12
N ASP A 35 -19.98 37.25 23.06
CA ASP A 35 -20.26 36.83 21.68
C ASP A 35 -19.02 36.31 20.95
N GLY A 36 -17.99 35.89 21.68
CA GLY A 36 -16.81 35.26 21.09
C GLY A 36 -17.10 33.85 20.66
N GLY A 37 -16.85 33.56 19.38
CA GLY A 37 -17.00 32.22 18.77
C GLY A 37 -15.81 31.31 19.04
N ASP A 38 -15.99 30.05 18.76
CA ASP A 38 -14.98 28.99 18.95
C ASP A 38 -13.91 29.02 17.87
N GLY A 39 -12.73 28.51 18.17
CA GLY A 39 -11.69 28.25 17.16
C GLY A 39 -12.04 27.05 16.28
N GLY A 40 -11.55 27.07 15.05
CA GLY A 40 -11.66 25.94 14.13
C GLY A 40 -10.76 24.79 14.56
N ARG A 41 -11.12 23.56 14.21
CA ARG A 41 -10.29 22.37 14.41
C ARG A 41 -9.11 22.38 13.45
N GLY A 42 -7.94 21.87 13.85
CA GLY A 42 -6.82 21.61 12.98
C GLY A 42 -7.11 20.48 11.98
N GLY A 43 -6.42 20.48 10.83
CA GLY A 43 -6.53 19.46 9.81
C GLY A 43 -5.84 18.15 10.23
N ASP A 44 -6.34 17.03 9.77
CA ASP A 44 -5.77 15.69 9.99
C ASP A 44 -4.72 15.35 8.95
N VAL A 45 -3.82 14.41 9.27
CA VAL A 45 -2.95 13.74 8.28
C VAL A 45 -3.46 12.35 8.02
N TRP A 46 -3.79 12.08 6.77
CA TRP A 46 -4.29 10.81 6.27
C TRP A 46 -3.26 10.14 5.36
N ILE A 47 -3.31 8.82 5.30
CA ILE A 47 -2.61 8.01 4.31
C ILE A 47 -3.63 7.18 3.53
N GLU A 48 -3.41 7.03 2.23
CA GLU A 48 -4.34 6.34 1.31
C GLU A 48 -3.55 5.49 0.32
N ALA A 49 -3.95 4.22 0.20
CA ALA A 49 -3.39 3.32 -0.79
C ALA A 49 -4.04 3.59 -2.16
N VAL A 50 -3.23 3.78 -3.19
CA VAL A 50 -3.70 4.05 -4.55
C VAL A 50 -3.04 3.10 -5.55
N ASN A 51 -3.78 2.72 -6.59
CA ASN A 51 -3.23 2.01 -7.74
C ASN A 51 -2.39 2.93 -8.61
N GLY A 52 -1.48 2.33 -9.39
CA GLY A 52 -0.62 3.07 -10.33
C GLY A 52 0.64 3.66 -9.71
N LEU A 53 0.83 3.57 -8.40
CA LEU A 53 2.10 3.85 -7.74
C LEU A 53 2.81 2.54 -7.42
N ASN A 54 4.10 2.43 -7.81
CA ASN A 54 4.93 1.24 -7.61
C ASN A 54 6.20 1.54 -6.79
N THR A 55 6.31 2.73 -6.21
CA THR A 55 7.49 3.17 -5.47
C THR A 55 7.16 4.30 -4.51
N LEU A 56 7.94 4.41 -3.46
CA LEU A 56 7.89 5.51 -2.49
C LEU A 56 8.82 6.68 -2.86
N ILE A 57 9.24 6.78 -4.14
CA ILE A 57 10.28 7.75 -4.57
C ILE A 57 9.91 9.20 -4.26
N ASP A 58 8.63 9.56 -4.28
CA ASP A 58 8.16 10.91 -4.02
C ASP A 58 8.47 11.33 -2.59
N TYR A 59 8.47 10.38 -1.64
CA TYR A 59 8.78 10.60 -0.23
C TYR A 59 10.26 10.85 0.04
N ARG A 60 11.13 10.61 -0.93
CA ARG A 60 12.54 11.03 -0.88
C ARG A 60 12.69 12.54 -1.03
N TYR A 61 11.81 13.13 -1.84
CA TYR A 61 11.86 14.57 -2.14
C TYR A 61 10.97 15.36 -1.19
N GLN A 62 9.81 14.83 -0.84
CA GLN A 62 8.90 15.43 0.11
C GLN A 62 8.83 14.57 1.38
N GLN A 63 9.62 14.95 2.38
CA GLN A 63 9.71 14.21 3.66
C GLN A 63 8.86 14.82 4.78
N HIS A 64 8.24 15.97 4.54
CA HIS A 64 7.44 16.68 5.54
C HIS A 64 6.01 16.89 5.05
N TYR A 65 5.06 16.38 5.82
CA TYR A 65 3.63 16.54 5.57
C TYR A 65 3.00 17.25 6.75
N LYS A 66 2.50 18.48 6.51
CA LYS A 66 1.88 19.33 7.54
C LYS A 66 0.46 19.67 7.11
N ALA A 67 -0.51 19.38 7.98
CA ALA A 67 -1.88 19.82 7.80
C ALA A 67 -2.07 21.27 8.25
N GLY A 68 -3.15 21.89 7.81
CA GLY A 68 -3.46 23.28 8.14
C GLY A 68 -3.91 23.45 9.58
N THR A 69 -3.55 24.57 10.20
CA THR A 69 -4.06 24.96 11.51
C THR A 69 -5.49 25.48 11.43
N GLY A 70 -6.28 25.28 12.48
CA GLY A 70 -7.59 25.89 12.61
C GLY A 70 -7.49 27.41 12.80
N ILE A 71 -8.44 28.15 12.24
CA ILE A 71 -8.50 29.60 12.37
C ILE A 71 -9.10 29.97 13.74
N HIS A 72 -8.62 31.05 14.31
CA HIS A 72 -9.17 31.59 15.57
C HIS A 72 -10.65 31.94 15.45
N GLY A 73 -11.38 31.78 16.54
CA GLY A 73 -12.75 32.31 16.70
C GLY A 73 -12.80 33.81 16.53
N MET A 74 -13.96 34.33 16.23
CA MET A 74 -14.20 35.75 16.02
C MET A 74 -15.44 36.24 16.80
N GLY A 75 -15.59 37.54 16.96
CA GLY A 75 -16.80 38.12 17.55
C GLY A 75 -18.05 37.79 16.72
N ARG A 76 -19.23 38.04 17.31
CA ARG A 76 -20.55 37.74 16.77
C ARG A 76 -20.80 36.23 16.61
N ASN A 77 -20.30 35.42 17.56
CA ASN A 77 -20.41 33.96 17.59
C ASN A 77 -19.90 33.27 16.32
N ARG A 78 -18.91 33.87 15.62
CA ARG A 78 -18.35 33.26 14.43
C ARG A 78 -17.25 32.31 14.81
N THR A 79 -17.47 31.03 14.48
CA THR A 79 -16.47 29.97 14.63
C THR A 79 -15.37 30.13 13.56
N GLY A 80 -14.13 29.90 13.94
CA GLY A 80 -13.00 29.84 13.01
C GLY A 80 -13.13 28.67 12.02
N ALA A 81 -12.63 28.83 10.79
CA ALA A 81 -12.63 27.76 9.82
C ALA A 81 -11.67 26.64 10.25
N ASN A 82 -12.02 25.40 9.91
CA ASN A 82 -11.16 24.24 10.14
C ASN A 82 -9.93 24.27 9.23
N GLY A 83 -8.82 23.76 9.70
CA GLY A 83 -7.60 23.57 8.94
C GLY A 83 -7.77 22.51 7.84
N ALA A 84 -7.11 22.71 6.72
CA ALA A 84 -7.11 21.72 5.64
C ALA A 84 -6.36 20.46 6.04
N SER A 85 -6.97 19.29 5.83
CA SER A 85 -6.33 17.99 6.00
C SER A 85 -5.41 17.67 4.83
N VAL A 86 -4.37 16.86 5.07
CA VAL A 86 -3.41 16.38 4.05
C VAL A 86 -3.54 14.88 3.91
N THR A 87 -3.58 14.39 2.66
CA THR A 87 -3.59 12.95 2.35
C THR A 87 -2.29 12.57 1.65
N MET A 88 -1.58 11.61 2.23
CA MET A 88 -0.39 10.98 1.67
C MET A 88 -0.84 9.79 0.81
N LYS A 89 -0.45 9.78 -0.47
CA LYS A 89 -0.79 8.69 -1.40
C LYS A 89 0.37 7.72 -1.50
N VAL A 90 0.11 6.45 -1.23
CA VAL A 90 1.13 5.38 -1.24
C VAL A 90 0.69 4.22 -2.13
N PRO A 91 1.62 3.40 -2.62
CA PRO A 91 1.29 2.15 -3.29
C PRO A 91 0.52 1.19 -2.38
N VAL A 92 -0.34 0.36 -2.96
CA VAL A 92 -0.92 -0.80 -2.28
C VAL A 92 0.19 -1.72 -1.78
N GLY A 93 0.06 -2.25 -0.55
CA GLY A 93 1.10 -3.05 0.12
C GLY A 93 2.15 -2.22 0.86
N THR A 94 1.85 -0.95 1.14
CA THR A 94 2.70 -0.13 1.99
C THR A 94 2.37 -0.36 3.46
N GLN A 95 3.37 -0.68 4.25
CA GLN A 95 3.33 -0.76 5.71
C GLN A 95 3.83 0.55 6.31
N VAL A 96 3.17 1.00 7.35
CA VAL A 96 3.55 2.20 8.12
C VAL A 96 3.99 1.78 9.50
N PHE A 97 5.18 2.19 9.89
CA PHE A 97 5.76 1.90 11.20
C PHE A 97 5.96 3.19 11.99
N GLU A 98 5.99 3.05 13.32
CA GLU A 98 6.42 4.13 14.22
C GLU A 98 7.89 4.51 13.98
N GLU A 99 8.38 5.50 14.72
CA GLU A 99 9.76 5.98 14.60
C GLU A 99 10.83 4.91 14.88
N ASP A 100 10.51 3.92 15.71
CA ASP A 100 11.36 2.76 16.03
C ASP A 100 11.60 1.82 14.83
N ASN A 101 10.81 1.99 13.75
CA ASN A 101 10.82 1.16 12.54
C ASN A 101 10.51 -0.34 12.79
N GLU A 102 9.91 -0.66 13.93
CA GLU A 102 9.53 -2.02 14.35
C GLU A 102 8.03 -2.12 14.63
N THR A 103 7.45 -1.12 15.30
CA THR A 103 6.03 -1.10 15.66
C THR A 103 5.16 -0.76 14.45
N LEU A 104 4.38 -1.73 13.98
CA LEU A 104 3.46 -1.55 12.84
C LEU A 104 2.24 -0.72 13.29
N ILE A 105 1.99 0.40 12.59
CA ILE A 105 0.80 1.23 12.77
C ILE A 105 -0.35 0.70 11.90
N VAL A 106 -0.08 0.48 10.60
CA VAL A 106 -1.08 0.01 9.62
C VAL A 106 -0.39 -0.67 8.43
N ASP A 107 -1.05 -1.69 7.89
CA ASP A 107 -0.70 -2.34 6.62
C ASP A 107 -1.80 -2.02 5.60
N LEU A 108 -1.43 -1.33 4.53
CA LEU A 108 -2.36 -0.86 3.49
C LEU A 108 -2.38 -1.85 2.34
N THR A 109 -3.23 -2.86 2.44
CA THR A 109 -3.30 -4.00 1.50
C THR A 109 -4.29 -3.82 0.36
N GLU A 110 -5.24 -2.87 0.47
CA GLU A 110 -6.34 -2.68 -0.47
C GLU A 110 -6.31 -1.28 -1.09
N GLU A 111 -6.74 -1.20 -2.36
CA GLU A 111 -6.92 0.09 -3.03
C GLU A 111 -8.01 0.93 -2.35
N GLY A 112 -7.73 2.22 -2.18
CA GLY A 112 -8.66 3.14 -1.53
C GLY A 112 -8.69 3.03 0.00
N GLN A 113 -7.96 2.07 0.59
CA GLN A 113 -7.83 1.97 2.04
C GLN A 113 -7.19 3.23 2.60
N ARG A 114 -7.88 3.84 3.58
CA ARG A 114 -7.45 5.09 4.23
C ARG A 114 -7.26 4.88 5.71
N PHE A 115 -6.23 5.51 6.26
CA PHE A 115 -5.96 5.51 7.69
C PHE A 115 -5.55 6.90 8.16
N ARG A 116 -6.02 7.31 9.35
CA ARG A 116 -5.65 8.59 9.96
C ARG A 116 -4.38 8.42 10.80
N LEU A 117 -3.27 8.97 10.32
CA LEU A 117 -1.97 8.89 11.00
C LEU A 117 -1.83 9.89 12.15
N ALA A 118 -2.38 11.10 12.00
CA ALA A 118 -2.33 12.14 13.02
C ALA A 118 -3.65 12.91 13.05
N ALA A 119 -4.19 13.13 14.25
CA ALA A 119 -5.44 13.86 14.46
C ALA A 119 -5.17 15.34 14.69
N GLY A 120 -5.92 16.21 14.01
CA GLY A 120 -5.85 17.64 14.25
C GLY A 120 -6.33 18.02 15.64
N GLY A 121 -5.70 19.05 16.24
CA GLY A 121 -6.08 19.59 17.53
C GLY A 121 -7.48 20.20 17.51
N ASN A 122 -8.25 20.03 18.56
CA ASN A 122 -9.57 20.67 18.67
C ASN A 122 -9.45 22.18 18.87
N GLY A 123 -10.37 22.94 18.27
CA GLY A 123 -10.48 24.37 18.50
C GLY A 123 -10.84 24.69 19.95
N GLY A 124 -10.35 25.81 20.44
CA GLY A 124 -10.70 26.34 21.77
C GLY A 124 -12.08 26.93 21.78
N PHE A 125 -12.80 26.81 22.90
CA PHE A 125 -14.10 27.45 23.09
C PHE A 125 -13.96 28.94 23.28
N GLY A 126 -14.84 29.72 22.63
CA GLY A 126 -14.97 31.16 22.84
C GLY A 126 -15.64 31.51 24.16
N ASN A 127 -15.56 32.79 24.57
CA ASN A 127 -16.13 33.21 25.84
C ASN A 127 -17.66 33.08 25.92
N ALA A 128 -18.36 33.03 24.78
CA ALA A 128 -19.79 32.77 24.73
C ALA A 128 -20.19 31.41 25.32
N TYR A 129 -19.33 30.39 25.17
CA TYR A 129 -19.54 29.05 25.70
C TYR A 129 -19.54 29.01 27.25
N PHE A 130 -18.73 29.85 27.87
CA PHE A 130 -18.57 29.88 29.35
C PHE A 130 -19.60 30.74 30.07
N LYS A 131 -20.60 31.28 29.36
CA LYS A 131 -21.69 32.04 29.97
C LYS A 131 -22.53 31.11 30.84
N SER A 132 -22.72 31.53 32.10
CA SER A 132 -23.55 30.82 33.07
C SER A 132 -24.39 31.82 33.88
N SER A 133 -25.28 31.29 34.72
CA SER A 133 -26.11 32.13 35.63
C SER A 133 -25.26 32.92 36.65
N THR A 134 -24.11 32.36 37.04
CA THR A 134 -23.18 32.99 38.00
C THR A 134 -22.09 33.82 37.31
N ASN A 135 -21.76 33.54 36.04
CA ASN A 135 -20.83 34.33 35.26
C ASN A 135 -21.45 34.71 33.90
N GLN A 136 -22.07 35.89 33.84
CA GLN A 136 -22.78 36.35 32.64
C GLN A 136 -21.87 37.05 31.63
N ALA A 137 -20.64 37.41 32.02
CA ALA A 137 -19.69 38.12 31.18
C ALA A 137 -18.27 37.53 31.32
N PRO A 138 -18.05 36.23 30.92
CA PRO A 138 -16.72 35.64 30.98
C PRO A 138 -15.75 36.37 30.04
N ASP A 139 -14.57 36.68 30.56
CA ASP A 139 -13.51 37.44 29.91
C ASP A 139 -12.35 36.57 29.45
N TRP A 140 -12.55 35.26 29.36
CA TRP A 140 -11.58 34.29 28.95
C TRP A 140 -12.14 33.31 27.89
N ALA A 141 -11.24 32.72 27.10
CA ALA A 141 -11.53 31.69 26.11
C ALA A 141 -10.43 30.63 26.17
N ASN A 142 -10.71 29.44 25.69
CA ASN A 142 -9.71 28.38 25.64
C ASN A 142 -8.74 28.55 24.45
N PRO A 143 -7.45 28.31 24.63
CA PRO A 143 -6.56 28.11 23.51
C PRO A 143 -6.99 26.84 22.71
N GLY A 144 -6.64 26.78 21.44
CA GLY A 144 -6.77 25.54 20.68
C GLY A 144 -5.80 24.46 21.21
N LEU A 145 -6.17 23.22 21.06
CA LEU A 145 -5.29 22.08 21.38
C LEU A 145 -4.21 21.92 20.32
N PRO A 146 -2.98 21.53 20.70
CA PRO A 146 -1.95 21.20 19.73
C PRO A 146 -2.37 19.98 18.88
N GLY A 147 -1.89 19.92 17.65
CA GLY A 147 -2.00 18.75 16.79
C GLY A 147 -0.95 17.71 17.15
N ASP A 148 -1.14 16.49 16.62
CA ASP A 148 -0.19 15.39 16.77
C ASP A 148 1.02 15.61 15.84
N GLU A 149 2.20 15.25 16.35
CA GLU A 149 3.46 15.31 15.62
C GLU A 149 4.19 13.98 15.76
N LYS A 150 4.56 13.37 14.63
CA LYS A 150 5.20 12.04 14.60
C LYS A 150 6.20 11.93 13.45
N THR A 151 7.20 11.09 13.66
CA THR A 151 8.04 10.58 12.59
C THR A 151 7.64 9.14 12.34
N ILE A 152 7.42 8.78 11.08
CA ILE A 152 7.00 7.45 10.67
C ILE A 152 7.94 6.88 9.61
N TRP A 153 7.97 5.55 9.51
CA TRP A 153 8.59 4.85 8.41
C TRP A 153 7.52 4.27 7.49
N LEU A 154 7.68 4.52 6.20
CA LEU A 154 6.92 3.86 5.15
C LEU A 154 7.79 2.74 4.58
N ARG A 155 7.25 1.54 4.47
CA ARG A 155 7.93 0.38 3.91
C ARG A 155 7.02 -0.32 2.91
N LEU A 156 7.46 -0.41 1.65
CA LEU A 156 6.69 -1.08 0.60
C LEU A 156 6.96 -2.58 0.65
N LYS A 157 5.92 -3.36 0.96
CA LYS A 157 6.00 -4.84 1.04
C LYS A 157 5.92 -5.49 -0.34
N LEU A 158 5.11 -4.96 -1.25
CA LEU A 158 5.00 -5.47 -2.62
C LEU A 158 6.10 -4.89 -3.52
N ILE A 159 6.90 -5.77 -4.13
CA ILE A 159 7.95 -5.39 -5.06
C ILE A 159 7.46 -5.46 -6.51
N ALA A 160 6.61 -6.45 -6.81
CA ALA A 160 6.07 -6.68 -8.14
C ALA A 160 4.68 -7.34 -8.07
N ASP A 161 3.89 -7.15 -9.12
CA ASP A 161 2.60 -7.80 -9.25
C ASP A 161 2.77 -9.30 -9.55
N ALA A 162 3.78 -9.67 -10.35
CA ALA A 162 4.09 -11.07 -10.61
C ALA A 162 5.59 -11.37 -10.52
N GLY A 163 5.93 -12.50 -9.93
CA GLY A 163 7.29 -13.04 -9.83
C GLY A 163 7.54 -14.14 -10.86
N LEU A 164 8.69 -14.08 -11.55
CA LEU A 164 9.14 -15.14 -12.45
C LEU A 164 9.97 -16.14 -11.64
N VAL A 165 9.52 -17.39 -11.59
CA VAL A 165 10.21 -18.48 -10.90
C VAL A 165 10.55 -19.61 -11.87
N GLY A 166 11.53 -20.42 -11.55
CA GLY A 166 11.98 -21.54 -12.37
C GLY A 166 13.48 -21.78 -12.24
N LEU A 167 13.95 -22.94 -12.66
CA LEU A 167 15.36 -23.31 -12.64
C LEU A 167 16.25 -22.33 -13.42
N PRO A 168 17.57 -22.33 -13.22
CA PRO A 168 18.51 -21.61 -14.07
C PRO A 168 18.26 -21.93 -15.55
N ASN A 169 18.42 -20.93 -16.42
CA ASN A 169 18.20 -21.05 -17.87
C ASN A 169 16.76 -21.38 -18.32
N ALA A 170 15.76 -21.36 -17.43
CA ALA A 170 14.36 -21.52 -17.81
C ALA A 170 13.79 -20.37 -18.68
N GLY A 171 14.59 -19.37 -19.02
CA GLY A 171 14.19 -18.29 -19.91
C GLY A 171 13.54 -17.08 -19.19
N LYS A 172 13.62 -16.99 -17.86
CA LYS A 172 13.03 -15.89 -17.05
C LYS A 172 13.46 -14.51 -17.52
N SER A 173 14.77 -14.25 -17.55
CA SER A 173 15.32 -12.95 -17.94
C SER A 173 15.07 -12.63 -19.41
N THR A 174 15.04 -13.63 -20.29
CA THR A 174 14.66 -13.47 -21.70
C THR A 174 13.19 -13.07 -21.82
N PHE A 175 12.30 -13.72 -21.08
CA PHE A 175 10.88 -13.37 -21.03
C PHE A 175 10.70 -11.94 -20.54
N LEU A 176 11.33 -11.58 -19.41
CA LEU A 176 11.28 -10.23 -18.88
C LEU A 176 11.74 -9.18 -19.90
N ALA A 177 12.86 -9.43 -20.57
CA ALA A 177 13.39 -8.52 -21.60
C ALA A 177 12.44 -8.37 -22.81
N THR A 178 11.75 -9.46 -23.19
CA THR A 178 10.82 -9.48 -24.32
C THR A 178 9.53 -8.69 -24.04
N VAL A 179 9.00 -8.76 -22.81
CA VAL A 179 7.71 -8.14 -22.46
C VAL A 179 7.84 -6.72 -21.94
N THR A 180 9.04 -6.26 -21.65
CA THR A 180 9.30 -4.93 -21.08
C THR A 180 9.66 -3.94 -22.17
N ARG A 181 8.94 -2.80 -22.25
CA ARG A 181 9.23 -1.72 -23.20
C ARG A 181 10.54 -1.00 -22.97
N ALA A 182 10.99 -0.92 -21.73
CA ALA A 182 12.27 -0.34 -21.34
C ALA A 182 13.21 -1.47 -20.89
N ARG A 183 14.54 -1.28 -21.02
CA ARG A 183 15.48 -2.26 -20.48
C ARG A 183 15.19 -2.55 -19.02
N PRO A 184 15.07 -3.84 -18.61
CA PRO A 184 14.86 -4.21 -17.22
C PRO A 184 15.89 -3.50 -16.32
N LYS A 185 15.45 -3.00 -15.18
CA LYS A 185 16.35 -2.28 -14.25
C LYS A 185 16.69 -3.20 -13.10
N ILE A 186 17.97 -3.26 -12.80
CA ILE A 186 18.48 -3.86 -11.58
C ILE A 186 18.07 -2.94 -10.43
N ALA A 187 17.25 -3.43 -9.52
CA ALA A 187 16.84 -2.71 -8.34
C ALA A 187 17.80 -3.02 -7.18
N ASN A 188 18.50 -1.98 -6.70
CA ASN A 188 19.39 -2.10 -5.55
C ASN A 188 18.56 -1.93 -4.28
N TYR A 189 18.15 -3.03 -3.67
CA TYR A 189 17.52 -3.03 -2.35
C TYR A 189 18.57 -3.20 -1.26
N PRO A 190 18.58 -2.36 -0.20
CA PRO A 190 19.62 -2.39 0.83
C PRO A 190 19.62 -3.70 1.65
N PHE A 191 18.57 -4.49 1.58
CA PHE A 191 18.44 -5.79 2.26
C PHE A 191 18.69 -6.98 1.34
N THR A 192 19.13 -6.78 0.08
CA THR A 192 19.32 -7.86 -0.89
C THR A 192 20.77 -7.99 -1.32
N THR A 193 21.30 -9.21 -1.26
CA THR A 193 22.60 -9.55 -1.85
C THR A 193 22.47 -9.87 -3.34
N LEU A 194 21.28 -10.23 -3.80
CA LEU A 194 20.93 -10.45 -5.20
C LEU A 194 19.84 -9.44 -5.59
N HIS A 195 20.09 -8.64 -6.60
CA HIS A 195 19.20 -7.59 -7.05
C HIS A 195 18.22 -8.14 -8.08
N PRO A 196 16.89 -8.12 -7.83
CA PRO A 196 15.92 -8.56 -8.82
C PRO A 196 15.92 -7.62 -10.03
N ASN A 197 15.75 -8.17 -11.21
CA ASN A 197 15.49 -7.39 -12.39
C ASN A 197 13.98 -7.10 -12.47
N LEU A 198 13.61 -5.83 -12.41
CA LEU A 198 12.22 -5.40 -12.53
C LEU A 198 11.93 -4.91 -13.95
N GLY A 199 10.76 -5.26 -14.45
CA GLY A 199 10.27 -4.80 -15.73
C GLY A 199 8.78 -4.47 -15.68
N VAL A 200 8.37 -3.43 -16.40
CA VAL A 200 6.97 -3.07 -16.55
C VAL A 200 6.45 -3.66 -17.85
N ALA A 201 5.50 -4.56 -17.74
CA ALA A 201 4.76 -5.12 -18.87
C ALA A 201 3.45 -4.38 -19.06
N THR A 202 3.04 -4.20 -20.33
CA THR A 202 1.78 -3.55 -20.69
C THR A 202 0.97 -4.49 -21.56
N ILE A 203 -0.26 -4.80 -21.18
CA ILE A 203 -1.21 -5.59 -21.97
C ILE A 203 -2.61 -5.02 -21.86
N ASP A 204 -3.28 -4.88 -23.00
CA ASP A 204 -4.65 -4.36 -23.11
C ASP A 204 -4.88 -3.04 -22.31
N GLY A 205 -3.89 -2.12 -22.35
CA GLY A 205 -3.93 -0.81 -21.68
C GLY A 205 -3.67 -0.83 -20.18
N ARG A 206 -3.35 -1.98 -19.58
CA ARG A 206 -2.95 -2.09 -18.17
C ARG A 206 -1.47 -2.37 -18.04
N GLU A 207 -0.85 -1.74 -17.06
CA GLU A 207 0.55 -1.95 -16.71
C GLU A 207 0.65 -2.73 -15.40
N PHE A 208 1.60 -3.64 -15.31
CA PHE A 208 1.95 -4.37 -14.10
C PHE A 208 3.45 -4.67 -14.07
N VAL A 209 3.98 -4.81 -12.86
CA VAL A 209 5.40 -5.02 -12.63
C VAL A 209 5.71 -6.51 -12.53
N LEU A 210 6.71 -6.94 -13.32
CA LEU A 210 7.29 -8.28 -13.25
C LEU A 210 8.65 -8.21 -12.57
N ALA A 211 8.91 -9.17 -11.68
CA ALA A 211 10.23 -9.37 -11.07
C ALA A 211 10.84 -10.67 -11.60
N ASP A 212 12.02 -10.58 -12.22
CA ASP A 212 12.88 -11.75 -12.43
C ASP A 212 13.58 -12.04 -11.11
N ILE A 213 13.25 -13.17 -10.55
CA ILE A 213 13.75 -13.61 -9.26
C ILE A 213 14.90 -14.57 -9.51
N PRO A 214 16.19 -14.11 -9.43
CA PRO A 214 17.34 -14.96 -9.67
C PRO A 214 17.55 -15.93 -8.49
N GLY A 215 17.95 -17.14 -8.71
CA GLY A 215 18.61 -17.97 -7.70
C GLY A 215 17.81 -19.10 -7.04
N LEU A 216 16.71 -19.61 -7.64
CA LEU A 216 16.26 -20.97 -7.28
C LEU A 216 17.30 -21.96 -7.78
N ILE A 217 18.19 -22.40 -6.90
CA ILE A 217 19.20 -23.41 -7.14
C ILE A 217 18.88 -24.57 -6.22
N GLU A 218 18.97 -25.81 -6.72
CA GLU A 218 18.83 -27.04 -5.93
C GLU A 218 19.69 -26.95 -4.65
N GLY A 219 19.06 -27.03 -3.46
CA GLY A 219 19.76 -26.91 -2.17
C GLY A 219 19.85 -25.50 -1.56
N ALA A 220 19.13 -24.52 -2.07
CA ALA A 220 19.13 -23.14 -1.51
C ALA A 220 18.63 -23.08 -0.06
N HIS A 221 17.86 -24.06 0.41
CA HIS A 221 17.35 -24.18 1.79
C HIS A 221 18.37 -24.78 2.77
N GLU A 222 19.46 -25.39 2.31
CA GLU A 222 20.43 -26.08 3.18
C GLU A 222 21.48 -25.16 3.83
N GLY A 223 21.24 -23.85 3.93
CA GLY A 223 21.95 -23.03 4.92
C GLY A 223 23.20 -22.29 4.45
N VAL A 224 23.32 -21.90 3.19
CA VAL A 224 24.38 -20.99 2.75
C VAL A 224 23.88 -19.54 2.65
N GLY A 225 22.96 -19.11 3.51
CA GLY A 225 22.63 -17.69 3.74
C GLY A 225 22.04 -16.89 2.57
N ILE A 226 21.92 -17.49 1.39
CA ILE A 226 21.41 -16.86 0.17
C ILE A 226 19.90 -17.14 -0.01
N GLY A 227 19.43 -18.31 0.46
CA GLY A 227 18.04 -18.75 0.30
C GLY A 227 17.02 -17.87 1.03
N ASP A 228 17.20 -17.60 2.31
CA ASP A 228 16.23 -16.88 3.16
C ASP A 228 15.97 -15.43 2.71
N ARG A 229 17.03 -14.74 2.27
CA ARG A 229 16.93 -13.36 1.78
C ARG A 229 16.34 -13.26 0.37
N PHE A 230 16.49 -14.31 -0.41
CA PHE A 230 16.03 -14.40 -1.78
C PHE A 230 14.51 -14.63 -1.88
N LEU A 231 14.00 -15.55 -1.08
CA LEU A 231 12.58 -15.92 -1.10
C LEU A 231 11.69 -14.82 -0.48
N GLY A 232 12.25 -13.90 0.32
CA GLY A 232 11.60 -12.65 0.71
C GLY A 232 11.17 -11.75 -0.47
N HIS A 233 11.75 -11.93 -1.68
CA HIS A 233 11.27 -11.24 -2.89
C HIS A 233 10.06 -11.92 -3.50
N VAL A 234 10.03 -13.25 -3.49
CA VAL A 234 8.88 -14.04 -3.95
C VAL A 234 7.67 -13.77 -3.06
N GLU A 235 7.89 -13.68 -1.74
CA GLU A 235 6.87 -13.31 -0.77
C GLU A 235 6.19 -11.98 -1.11
N ARG A 236 6.93 -11.06 -1.73
CA ARG A 236 6.49 -9.71 -2.11
C ARG A 236 5.86 -9.60 -3.51
N THR A 237 5.43 -10.72 -4.09
CA THR A 237 4.68 -10.76 -5.35
C THR A 237 3.27 -11.30 -5.11
N ARG A 238 2.31 -10.90 -5.95
CA ARG A 238 0.91 -11.36 -5.85
C ARG A 238 0.69 -12.71 -6.51
N VAL A 239 1.36 -12.95 -7.63
CA VAL A 239 1.19 -14.11 -8.53
C VAL A 239 2.56 -14.62 -8.93
N LEU A 240 2.70 -15.92 -9.17
CA LEU A 240 3.91 -16.52 -9.68
C LEU A 240 3.71 -17.00 -11.13
N LEU A 241 4.65 -16.66 -12.02
CA LEU A 241 4.80 -17.29 -13.32
C LEU A 241 5.95 -18.28 -13.26
N HIS A 242 5.62 -19.56 -13.22
CA HIS A 242 6.59 -20.64 -13.14
C HIS A 242 7.00 -21.09 -14.56
N LEU A 243 8.21 -20.77 -14.95
CA LEU A 243 8.78 -21.14 -16.23
C LEU A 243 9.56 -22.44 -16.11
N VAL A 244 9.16 -23.46 -16.87
CA VAL A 244 9.85 -24.75 -16.98
C VAL A 244 10.44 -24.86 -18.38
N SER A 245 11.76 -25.04 -18.47
CA SER A 245 12.42 -25.16 -19.78
C SER A 245 11.99 -26.42 -20.52
N ALA A 246 11.62 -26.27 -21.78
CA ALA A 246 11.36 -27.41 -22.66
C ALA A 246 12.62 -28.20 -22.99
N GLN A 247 13.81 -27.68 -22.70
CA GLN A 247 15.09 -28.39 -22.90
C GLN A 247 15.38 -29.40 -21.77
N GLU A 248 14.67 -29.29 -20.62
CA GLU A 248 14.84 -30.25 -19.52
C GLU A 248 14.44 -31.67 -19.97
N GLU A 249 15.22 -32.68 -19.59
CA GLU A 249 14.94 -34.07 -19.88
C GLU A 249 13.61 -34.52 -19.24
N HIS A 250 13.38 -34.09 -18.00
CA HIS A 250 12.21 -34.42 -17.20
C HIS A 250 11.53 -33.12 -16.67
N VAL A 251 10.65 -32.54 -17.49
CA VAL A 251 9.95 -31.28 -17.17
C VAL A 251 9.09 -31.37 -15.90
N GLY A 252 8.50 -32.56 -15.65
CA GLY A 252 7.72 -32.80 -14.44
C GLY A 252 8.57 -32.85 -13.18
N LYS A 253 9.82 -33.32 -13.25
CA LYS A 253 10.76 -33.30 -12.12
C LYS A 253 11.25 -31.86 -11.85
N ALA A 254 11.63 -31.15 -12.93
CA ALA A 254 12.05 -29.75 -12.82
C ALA A 254 11.00 -28.86 -12.13
N TYR A 255 9.72 -29.01 -12.51
CA TYR A 255 8.60 -28.34 -11.84
C TYR A 255 8.53 -28.66 -10.34
N LYS A 256 8.56 -29.97 -10.00
CA LYS A 256 8.47 -30.42 -8.60
C LYS A 256 9.63 -29.94 -7.74
N THR A 257 10.85 -29.88 -8.29
CA THR A 257 12.02 -29.36 -7.58
C THR A 257 11.78 -27.92 -7.15
N VAL A 258 11.34 -27.03 -8.06
CA VAL A 258 11.04 -25.63 -7.73
C VAL A 258 9.89 -25.52 -6.74
N LYS A 259 8.82 -26.32 -6.92
CA LYS A 259 7.68 -26.32 -5.99
C LYS A 259 8.09 -26.73 -4.58
N HIS A 260 8.93 -27.76 -4.47
CA HIS A 260 9.45 -28.21 -3.17
C HIS A 260 10.32 -27.13 -2.49
N GLU A 261 11.14 -26.39 -3.25
CA GLU A 261 11.94 -25.28 -2.72
C GLU A 261 11.02 -24.14 -2.19
N LEU A 262 9.94 -23.83 -2.91
CA LEU A 262 8.96 -22.84 -2.46
C LEU A 262 8.22 -23.30 -1.18
N GLU A 263 7.85 -24.57 -1.11
CA GLU A 263 7.22 -25.19 0.08
C GLU A 263 8.16 -25.23 1.28
N ALA A 264 9.43 -25.63 1.06
CA ALA A 264 10.43 -25.74 2.12
C ALA A 264 10.74 -24.38 2.78
N TYR A 265 10.63 -23.32 2.02
CA TYR A 265 10.78 -21.97 2.57
C TYR A 265 9.59 -21.54 3.42
N GLY A 266 8.36 -21.94 3.09
CA GLY A 266 7.16 -21.49 3.77
C GLY A 266 6.80 -20.03 3.42
N GLY A 267 6.38 -19.21 4.38
CA GLY A 267 6.03 -17.81 4.17
C GLY A 267 4.77 -17.60 3.32
N GLY A 268 3.94 -18.64 3.13
CA GLY A 268 2.71 -18.60 2.32
C GLY A 268 2.97 -18.58 0.82
N LEU A 269 4.17 -19.01 0.38
CA LEU A 269 4.52 -19.05 -1.05
C LEU A 269 3.82 -20.19 -1.77
N GLU A 270 3.57 -21.30 -1.08
CA GLU A 270 2.82 -22.46 -1.54
C GLU A 270 1.37 -22.12 -1.90
N ASP A 271 0.77 -21.15 -1.22
CA ASP A 271 -0.64 -20.74 -1.39
C ASP A 271 -0.84 -19.66 -2.48
N LYS A 272 0.26 -19.11 -3.01
CA LYS A 272 0.16 -18.08 -4.05
C LYS A 272 -0.42 -18.63 -5.35
N PRO A 273 -1.26 -17.84 -6.03
CA PRO A 273 -1.71 -18.15 -7.38
C PRO A 273 -0.49 -18.38 -8.29
N GLU A 274 -0.46 -19.53 -8.96
CA GLU A 274 0.64 -19.95 -9.82
C GLU A 274 0.14 -20.20 -11.25
N ILE A 275 0.85 -19.64 -12.22
CA ILE A 275 0.66 -19.93 -13.65
C ILE A 275 1.90 -20.69 -14.13
N VAL A 276 1.70 -21.90 -14.66
CA VAL A 276 2.79 -22.74 -15.16
C VAL A 276 2.92 -22.59 -16.67
N ALA A 277 4.13 -22.35 -17.14
CA ALA A 277 4.42 -22.25 -18.57
C ALA A 277 5.62 -23.14 -18.97
N LEU A 278 5.47 -23.87 -20.05
CA LEU A 278 6.55 -24.58 -20.73
C LEU A 278 7.26 -23.60 -21.66
N SER A 279 8.48 -23.21 -21.31
CA SER A 279 9.26 -22.18 -22.01
C SER A 279 10.18 -22.82 -23.09
N GLN A 280 10.71 -21.99 -24.01
CA GLN A 280 11.66 -22.40 -25.07
C GLN A 280 11.10 -23.51 -25.98
N ILE A 281 9.81 -23.42 -26.32
CA ILE A 281 9.14 -24.42 -27.15
C ILE A 281 9.61 -24.41 -28.61
N ASP A 282 10.26 -23.33 -29.03
CA ASP A 282 10.83 -23.16 -30.40
C ASP A 282 11.94 -24.14 -30.75
N VAL A 283 12.54 -24.82 -29.78
CA VAL A 283 13.61 -25.81 -29.99
C VAL A 283 13.09 -27.23 -30.10
N LEU A 284 11.78 -27.48 -29.95
CA LEU A 284 11.19 -28.81 -29.94
C LEU A 284 10.32 -29.09 -31.18
N ASP A 285 10.31 -30.34 -31.60
CA ASP A 285 9.34 -30.85 -32.57
C ASP A 285 7.94 -30.96 -31.94
N GLU A 286 6.87 -30.88 -32.77
CA GLU A 286 5.48 -30.99 -32.29
C GLU A 286 5.17 -32.23 -31.46
N LYS A 287 5.81 -33.36 -31.76
CA LYS A 287 5.60 -34.63 -31.02
C LYS A 287 6.20 -34.56 -29.63
N GLU A 288 7.41 -34.01 -29.50
CA GLU A 288 8.11 -33.81 -28.24
C GLU A 288 7.41 -32.76 -27.39
N LEU A 289 6.98 -31.66 -28.01
CA LEU A 289 6.22 -30.63 -27.36
C LEU A 289 4.95 -31.19 -26.71
N LYS A 290 4.15 -31.97 -27.44
CA LYS A 290 2.94 -32.62 -26.92
C LYS A 290 3.22 -33.58 -25.78
N LYS A 291 4.35 -34.33 -25.85
CA LYS A 291 4.78 -35.26 -24.80
C LYS A 291 5.14 -34.49 -23.51
N LYS A 292 6.01 -33.47 -23.61
CA LYS A 292 6.48 -32.67 -22.47
C LYS A 292 5.36 -31.84 -21.86
N ALA A 293 4.48 -31.25 -22.67
CA ALA A 293 3.31 -30.57 -22.19
C ALA A 293 2.38 -31.49 -21.36
N LYS A 294 2.15 -32.73 -21.81
CA LYS A 294 1.38 -33.72 -21.05
C LYS A 294 2.08 -34.17 -19.76
N GLU A 295 3.41 -34.31 -19.79
CA GLU A 295 4.19 -34.62 -18.59
C GLU A 295 4.08 -33.52 -17.55
N LEU A 296 4.25 -32.25 -17.98
CA LEU A 296 4.13 -31.08 -17.11
C LEU A 296 2.70 -30.94 -16.59
N GLN A 297 1.68 -31.12 -17.41
CA GLN A 297 0.26 -31.11 -17.00
C GLN A 297 -0.03 -32.15 -15.92
N LYS A 298 0.56 -33.36 -16.00
CA LYS A 298 0.40 -34.38 -14.95
C LYS A 298 1.07 -33.96 -13.64
N ALA A 299 2.13 -33.15 -13.69
CA ALA A 299 2.86 -32.70 -12.51
C ALA A 299 2.19 -31.51 -11.81
N CYS A 300 1.65 -30.54 -12.59
CA CYS A 300 1.03 -29.32 -12.05
C CYS A 300 -0.50 -29.37 -11.94
N GLY A 301 -1.15 -30.39 -12.54
CA GLY A 301 -2.61 -30.57 -12.45
C GLY A 301 -3.44 -29.70 -13.41
N SER A 302 -2.84 -28.76 -14.11
CA SER A 302 -3.48 -27.86 -15.06
C SER A 302 -2.73 -27.81 -16.40
N PRO A 303 -3.38 -27.45 -17.52
CA PRO A 303 -2.69 -27.30 -18.80
C PRO A 303 -1.66 -26.18 -18.72
N PRO A 304 -0.36 -26.44 -18.99
CA PRO A 304 0.65 -25.41 -19.00
C PRO A 304 0.50 -24.50 -20.23
N LEU A 305 0.84 -23.21 -20.07
CA LEU A 305 0.98 -22.31 -21.20
C LEU A 305 2.21 -22.71 -22.03
N LEU A 306 2.09 -22.59 -23.35
CA LEU A 306 3.19 -22.84 -24.26
C LEU A 306 3.85 -21.53 -24.64
N LEU A 307 5.15 -21.38 -24.34
CA LEU A 307 5.84 -20.09 -24.40
C LEU A 307 7.19 -20.20 -25.13
N SER A 308 7.43 -19.33 -26.11
CA SER A 308 8.77 -18.97 -26.56
C SER A 308 8.94 -17.46 -26.51
N ALA A 309 9.77 -16.98 -25.61
CA ALA A 309 10.10 -15.57 -25.50
C ALA A 309 10.90 -15.09 -26.71
N ALA A 310 11.84 -15.91 -27.21
CA ALA A 310 12.64 -15.60 -28.38
C ALA A 310 11.82 -15.60 -29.68
N GLY A 311 10.88 -16.55 -29.82
CA GLY A 311 9.97 -16.65 -30.96
C GLY A 311 8.69 -15.81 -30.84
N HIS A 312 8.51 -15.06 -29.76
CA HIS A 312 7.29 -14.30 -29.43
C HIS A 312 5.99 -15.14 -29.44
N MET A 313 6.09 -16.47 -29.26
CA MET A 313 4.93 -17.37 -29.22
C MET A 313 4.39 -17.49 -27.80
N GLY A 314 3.07 -17.40 -27.62
CA GLY A 314 2.39 -17.53 -26.33
C GLY A 314 2.63 -16.39 -25.33
N VAL A 315 3.38 -15.34 -25.72
CA VAL A 315 3.73 -14.22 -24.82
C VAL A 315 2.50 -13.40 -24.43
N THR A 316 1.65 -13.09 -25.42
CA THR A 316 0.41 -12.33 -25.19
C THR A 316 -0.56 -13.10 -24.29
N GLU A 317 -0.70 -14.39 -24.51
CA GLU A 317 -1.53 -15.29 -23.72
C GLU A 317 -1.03 -15.36 -22.27
N ALA A 318 0.28 -15.47 -22.07
CA ALA A 318 0.88 -15.46 -20.73
C ALA A 318 0.65 -14.14 -20.00
N LEU A 319 0.79 -13.00 -20.69
CA LEU A 319 0.52 -11.69 -20.10
C LEU A 319 -0.96 -11.49 -19.74
N ARG A 320 -1.89 -11.99 -20.58
CA ARG A 320 -3.32 -11.94 -20.27
C ARG A 320 -3.68 -12.82 -19.10
N ALA A 321 -3.16 -14.05 -19.04
CA ALA A 321 -3.36 -14.94 -17.90
C ALA A 321 -2.85 -14.32 -16.60
N LEU A 322 -1.66 -13.70 -16.61
CA LEU A 322 -1.12 -12.97 -15.47
C LEU A 322 -2.04 -11.82 -15.04
N ARG A 323 -2.47 -10.97 -15.98
CA ARG A 323 -3.39 -9.86 -15.72
C ARG A 323 -4.68 -10.37 -15.07
N ASP A 324 -5.28 -11.41 -15.61
CA ASP A 324 -6.58 -11.91 -15.13
C ASP A 324 -6.47 -12.47 -13.71
N VAL A 325 -5.38 -13.15 -13.37
CA VAL A 325 -5.13 -13.62 -12.01
C VAL A 325 -4.80 -12.46 -11.06
N ILE A 326 -4.03 -11.45 -11.49
CA ILE A 326 -3.74 -10.25 -10.70
C ILE A 326 -5.03 -9.49 -10.36
N VAL A 327 -5.94 -9.32 -11.34
CA VAL A 327 -7.23 -8.66 -11.13
C VAL A 327 -8.11 -9.48 -10.19
N ALA A 328 -8.23 -10.79 -10.40
CA ALA A 328 -9.02 -11.67 -9.54
C ALA A 328 -8.50 -11.75 -8.10
N SER A 329 -7.19 -11.66 -7.90
CA SER A 329 -6.59 -11.59 -6.56
C SER A 329 -6.89 -10.26 -5.87
N SER A 330 -6.94 -9.16 -6.61
CA SER A 330 -7.31 -7.84 -6.08
C SER A 330 -8.80 -7.77 -5.67
N GLU A 331 -9.70 -8.40 -6.42
CA GLU A 331 -11.14 -8.43 -6.11
C GLU A 331 -11.48 -9.32 -4.92
N LYS A 332 -10.74 -10.41 -4.68
CA LYS A 332 -10.94 -11.27 -3.49
C LYS A 332 -10.53 -10.63 -2.18
N THR A 333 -9.64 -9.65 -2.22
CA THR A 333 -9.15 -8.92 -1.04
C THR A 333 -10.07 -7.75 -0.67
N ALA A 334 -10.95 -7.31 -1.58
CA ALA A 334 -11.99 -6.32 -1.29
C ALA A 334 -13.09 -6.94 -0.42
N LEU A 335 -12.99 -6.80 0.91
CA LEU A 335 -14.07 -7.12 1.84
C LEU A 335 -15.24 -6.14 1.61
N PRO A 336 -16.50 -6.60 1.79
CA PRO A 336 -17.65 -5.71 1.66
C PRO A 336 -17.54 -4.56 2.65
N ASP A 337 -17.82 -3.35 2.15
CA ASP A 337 -17.90 -2.09 2.88
C ASP A 337 -18.60 -2.27 4.24
N ARG A 338 -17.81 -2.35 5.32
CA ARG A 338 -18.32 -2.14 6.66
C ARG A 338 -18.38 -0.63 6.84
N SER A 339 -19.48 -0.04 6.37
CA SER A 339 -19.93 1.27 6.83
C SER A 339 -19.81 1.30 8.35
N LEU A 340 -18.93 2.13 8.86
CA LEU A 340 -18.88 2.48 10.27
C LEU A 340 -20.28 2.92 10.68
N PRO A 341 -20.84 2.43 11.79
CA PRO A 341 -22.07 2.97 12.30
C PRO A 341 -21.85 4.46 12.56
N ALA A 342 -22.77 5.27 12.06
CA ALA A 342 -22.86 6.67 12.39
C ALA A 342 -22.79 6.79 13.92
N ALA A 343 -21.89 7.64 14.43
CA ALA A 343 -21.87 8.00 15.82
C ALA A 343 -23.24 8.62 16.13
N ASP A 344 -24.04 7.91 16.93
CA ASP A 344 -25.29 8.39 17.46
C ASP A 344 -25.04 9.68 18.25
N ALA A 345 -25.44 10.78 17.64
CA ALA A 345 -25.74 12.00 18.34
C ALA A 345 -27.19 11.80 18.85
N ASP A 346 -27.32 11.36 20.08
CA ASP A 346 -28.54 11.57 20.87
C ASP A 346 -28.37 10.86 22.21
N ASP A 347 -28.00 11.62 23.23
CA ASP A 347 -28.48 11.39 24.58
C ASP A 347 -28.54 12.74 25.31
N ALA A 348 -29.59 13.48 24.94
CA ALA A 348 -30.13 14.58 25.74
C ALA A 348 -31.61 14.27 25.94
N THR A 349 -31.92 13.35 26.83
CA THR A 349 -33.27 13.19 27.35
C THR A 349 -33.30 13.55 28.82
N ASP A 350 -33.94 14.66 29.08
CA ASP A 350 -35.01 14.91 30.04
C ASP A 350 -34.94 14.06 31.33
N ALA A 351 -34.58 14.75 32.41
CA ALA A 351 -35.04 14.42 33.74
C ALA A 351 -36.02 15.53 34.14
N GLU A 352 -37.27 15.32 33.72
CA GLU A 352 -38.41 15.95 34.36
C GLU A 352 -38.71 15.24 35.70
N ASP A 353 -38.73 16.06 36.74
CA ASP A 353 -39.77 16.12 37.79
C ASP A 353 -40.26 14.81 38.44
N GLU A 354 -39.95 14.70 39.74
CA GLU A 354 -40.92 14.32 40.76
C GLU A 354 -40.32 14.46 42.17
N GLY A 355 -41.02 15.26 43.01
CA GLY A 355 -40.92 15.19 44.47
C GLY A 355 -40.54 16.48 45.18
#